data_c487ba168a1e784f3696d5c487545159
#
_entry.id   c487ba168a1e784f3696d5c487545159
#
_cell.length_a   1.000
_cell.length_b   1.000
_cell.length_c   1.000
_cell.angle_alpha   90.00
_cell.angle_beta   90.00
_cell.angle_gamma   90.00
#
_symmetry.space_group_name_H-M   'P 1'
#
loop_
_entity.id
_entity.type
_entity.pdbx_description
1 polymer ?
#
loop_
_entity_poly.entity_id
_entity_poly.type
_entity_poly.pdbx_seq_one_letter_code
_entity_poly.pdbx_strand_id
1 'polypeptide(L)'
;MEHYVAGGTPLKSLPIDKLPREKLLALGRAALSDEELLAIFLRTGLPGCNVLELAARIKQAAGSLAALGAMDADELETLHKGMGKAKAATLAAVFELGQRAAREDLIRHQLSSAESVYNLLVGELRYETQEVLLLLLLDSRGMLIRKERIAAGTLTRVLVHPRNVFTPVLKYNAARFILVHNHPSGNSTPSKADDELTRTINAAAELMCMRFQDHVIIGAPTAERRKPYFSYAEEGNLDRLR
;
A
#
# COMPACT_ATOMS: atom_id res chain seq x y z
N MET A 1 -3.92 34.00 25.74
CA MET A 1 -4.34 32.97 26.72
C MET A 1 -3.26 31.91 26.71
N GLU A 2 -2.49 31.84 27.81
CA GLU A 2 -1.43 30.86 27.99
C GLU A 2 -2.07 29.50 28.27
N HIS A 3 -1.85 28.53 27.40
CA HIS A 3 -2.25 27.16 27.65
C HIS A 3 -1.22 26.51 28.58
N TYR A 4 -1.46 26.66 29.88
CA TYR A 4 -0.72 25.96 30.94
C TYR A 4 -1.07 24.47 30.93
N VAL A 5 -0.04 23.63 30.87
CA VAL A 5 -0.17 22.18 31.00
C VAL A 5 0.56 21.75 32.27
N ALA A 6 -0.19 21.36 33.29
CA ALA A 6 0.38 20.78 34.50
C ALA A 6 0.95 19.39 34.17
N GLY A 7 2.29 19.27 34.18
CA GLY A 7 3.00 17.98 34.16
C GLY A 7 3.64 17.52 32.84
N GLY A 8 3.34 18.15 31.69
CA GLY A 8 4.01 17.84 30.40
C GLY A 8 4.91 18.99 29.95
N THR A 9 5.98 18.70 29.22
CA THR A 9 6.85 19.72 28.62
C THR A 9 6.01 20.57 27.65
N PRO A 10 5.93 21.91 27.83
CA PRO A 10 5.19 22.75 26.89
C PRO A 10 5.77 22.63 25.49
N LEU A 11 4.92 22.44 24.45
CA LEU A 11 5.40 22.40 23.06
C LEU A 11 6.26 23.60 22.67
N LYS A 12 5.96 24.80 23.21
CA LYS A 12 6.73 26.03 22.97
C LYS A 12 8.17 26.01 23.52
N SER A 13 8.49 25.08 24.41
CA SER A 13 9.85 24.90 24.95
C SER A 13 10.65 23.83 24.21
N LEU A 14 10.08 23.17 23.24
CA LEU A 14 10.79 22.21 22.38
C LEU A 14 11.60 22.95 21.30
N PRO A 15 12.78 22.43 20.93
CA PRO A 15 13.49 22.91 19.75
C PRO A 15 12.58 22.90 18.50
N ILE A 16 12.81 23.84 17.58
CA ILE A 16 11.98 24.03 16.37
C ILE A 16 11.89 22.75 15.55
N ASP A 17 12.96 21.97 15.50
CA ASP A 17 13.04 20.66 14.82
C ASP A 17 12.16 19.57 15.45
N LYS A 18 11.66 19.79 16.67
CA LYS A 18 10.71 18.90 17.38
C LYS A 18 9.27 19.34 17.32
N LEU A 19 9.00 20.49 16.72
CA LEU A 19 7.63 20.98 16.51
C LEU A 19 7.07 20.40 15.19
N PRO A 20 5.99 19.62 15.21
CA PRO A 20 5.54 18.89 14.02
C PRO A 20 5.27 19.75 12.78
N ARG A 21 4.72 20.95 12.93
CA ARG A 21 4.45 21.85 11.81
C ARG A 21 5.72 22.43 11.21
N GLU A 22 6.62 22.87 12.03
CA GLU A 22 7.91 23.43 11.66
C GLU A 22 8.77 22.35 10.98
N LYS A 23 8.76 21.15 11.55
CA LYS A 23 9.42 19.98 10.96
C LYS A 23 8.83 19.61 9.60
N LEU A 24 7.50 19.65 9.44
CA LEU A 24 6.83 19.44 8.16
C LEU A 24 7.29 20.43 7.10
N LEU A 25 7.35 21.73 7.47
CA LEU A 25 7.74 22.80 6.55
C LEU A 25 9.23 22.75 6.18
N ALA A 26 10.09 22.37 7.13
CA ALA A 26 11.54 22.35 6.93
C ALA A 26 12.04 21.08 6.23
N LEU A 27 11.48 19.92 6.57
CA LEU A 27 12.00 18.61 6.15
C LEU A 27 11.02 17.81 5.25
N GLY A 28 9.81 18.33 5.04
CA GLY A 28 8.78 17.68 4.26
C GLY A 28 8.04 16.56 5.01
N ARG A 29 6.94 16.10 4.40
CA ARG A 29 6.00 15.16 5.02
C ARG A 29 6.59 13.78 5.37
N ALA A 30 7.57 13.32 4.61
CA ALA A 30 8.19 12.01 4.82
C ALA A 30 9.08 11.93 6.07
N ALA A 31 9.47 13.08 6.64
CA ALA A 31 10.29 13.15 7.84
C ALA A 31 9.49 13.02 9.15
N LEU A 32 8.15 13.08 9.09
CA LEU A 32 7.30 13.03 10.28
C LEU A 32 6.88 11.61 10.61
N SER A 33 6.79 11.33 11.92
CA SER A 33 6.13 10.11 12.40
C SER A 33 4.60 10.22 12.29
N ASP A 34 3.90 9.08 12.42
CA ASP A 34 2.43 9.06 12.44
C ASP A 34 1.87 9.95 13.55
N GLU A 35 2.49 9.93 14.74
CA GLU A 35 2.08 10.72 15.91
C GLU A 35 2.27 12.22 15.65
N GLU A 36 3.36 12.59 14.97
CA GLU A 36 3.61 14.00 14.58
C GLU A 36 2.58 14.47 13.55
N LEU A 37 2.23 13.64 12.57
CA LEU A 37 1.17 13.94 11.60
C LEU A 37 -0.18 14.06 12.29
N LEU A 38 -0.56 13.12 13.17
CA LEU A 38 -1.79 13.18 13.94
C LEU A 38 -1.85 14.43 14.83
N ALA A 39 -0.73 14.81 15.47
CA ALA A 39 -0.66 16.01 16.31
C ALA A 39 -0.96 17.29 15.55
N ILE A 40 -0.60 17.39 14.27
CA ILE A 40 -0.92 18.53 13.40
C ILE A 40 -2.43 18.72 13.28
N PHE A 41 -3.18 17.63 13.08
CA PHE A 41 -4.65 17.65 12.95
C PHE A 41 -5.36 17.85 14.29
N LEU A 42 -4.87 17.23 15.36
CA LEU A 42 -5.42 17.36 16.71
C LEU A 42 -5.25 18.78 17.29
N ARG A 43 -4.22 19.51 16.87
CA ARG A 43 -3.91 20.91 17.14
C ARG A 43 -3.60 21.21 18.61
N THR A 44 -4.34 20.67 19.56
CA THR A 44 -4.23 20.90 20.99
C THR A 44 -4.28 19.59 21.77
N GLY A 45 -3.48 19.49 22.84
CA GLY A 45 -3.55 18.42 23.81
C GLY A 45 -4.68 18.60 24.83
N LEU A 46 -4.48 18.01 26.00
CA LEU A 46 -5.33 18.12 27.20
C LEU A 46 -4.53 18.75 28.34
N PRO A 47 -5.17 19.22 29.42
CA PRO A 47 -4.48 19.56 30.65
C PRO A 47 -3.62 18.38 31.12
N GLY A 48 -2.32 18.58 31.28
CA GLY A 48 -1.37 17.51 31.67
C GLY A 48 -0.92 16.55 30.57
N CYS A 49 -1.34 16.76 29.30
CA CYS A 49 -0.97 15.88 28.18
C CYS A 49 -0.79 16.74 26.91
N ASN A 50 0.43 16.88 26.42
CA ASN A 50 0.66 17.64 25.18
C ASN A 50 0.05 16.92 23.96
N VAL A 51 0.00 17.60 22.82
CA VAL A 51 -0.68 17.06 21.63
C VAL A 51 0.04 15.86 21.02
N LEU A 52 1.37 15.75 21.15
CA LEU A 52 2.13 14.56 20.69
C LEU A 52 1.82 13.36 21.57
N GLU A 53 1.78 13.54 22.87
CA GLU A 53 1.37 12.48 23.81
C GLU A 53 -0.07 12.05 23.58
N LEU A 54 -0.96 13.01 23.31
CA LEU A 54 -2.36 12.71 22.97
C LEU A 54 -2.45 11.90 21.66
N ALA A 55 -1.69 12.28 20.64
CA ALA A 55 -1.63 11.56 19.38
C ALA A 55 -1.15 10.11 19.54
N ALA A 56 -0.09 9.91 20.33
CA ALA A 56 0.42 8.57 20.64
C ALA A 56 -0.62 7.70 21.37
N ARG A 57 -1.33 8.27 22.37
CA ARG A 57 -2.38 7.55 23.10
C ARG A 57 -3.56 7.18 22.22
N ILE A 58 -3.98 8.07 21.32
CA ILE A 58 -5.07 7.82 20.36
C ILE A 58 -4.68 6.68 19.41
N LYS A 59 -3.48 6.74 18.83
CA LYS A 59 -2.97 5.66 17.96
C LYS A 59 -2.87 4.33 18.69
N GLN A 60 -2.38 4.34 19.93
CA GLN A 60 -2.30 3.15 20.77
C GLN A 60 -3.68 2.57 21.08
N ALA A 61 -4.66 3.41 21.43
CA ALA A 61 -6.03 2.99 21.70
C ALA A 61 -6.71 2.34 20.49
N ALA A 62 -6.43 2.84 19.28
CA ALA A 62 -6.90 2.26 18.04
C ALA A 62 -6.14 0.98 17.62
N GLY A 63 -4.96 0.74 18.18
CA GLY A 63 -4.10 -0.40 17.87
C GLY A 63 -3.21 -0.18 16.62
N SER A 64 -3.69 0.51 15.59
CA SER A 64 -2.91 0.83 14.39
C SER A 64 -3.46 2.08 13.69
N LEU A 65 -2.64 2.70 12.81
CA LEU A 65 -3.09 3.81 11.97
C LEU A 65 -4.21 3.37 11.01
N ALA A 66 -4.14 2.15 10.50
CA ALA A 66 -5.16 1.59 9.63
C ALA A 66 -6.49 1.39 10.36
N ALA A 67 -6.46 0.89 11.61
CA ALA A 67 -7.65 0.73 12.44
C ALA A 67 -8.25 2.12 12.77
N LEU A 68 -7.41 3.10 13.13
CA LEU A 68 -7.84 4.48 13.39
C LEU A 68 -8.53 5.09 12.15
N GLY A 69 -7.98 4.85 10.96
CA GLY A 69 -8.53 5.36 9.70
C GLY A 69 -9.80 4.63 9.21
N ALA A 70 -10.15 3.49 9.82
CA ALA A 70 -11.38 2.75 9.51
C ALA A 70 -12.55 3.13 10.43
N MET A 71 -12.30 3.86 11.51
CA MET A 71 -13.31 4.28 12.48
C MET A 71 -14.17 5.43 11.93
N ASP A 72 -15.46 5.39 12.24
CA ASP A 72 -16.34 6.52 11.98
C ASP A 72 -16.19 7.66 13.03
N ALA A 73 -16.89 8.77 12.82
CA ALA A 73 -16.74 9.94 13.70
C ALA A 73 -17.22 9.67 15.15
N ASP A 74 -18.23 8.84 15.34
CA ASP A 74 -18.78 8.51 16.66
C ASP A 74 -17.84 7.53 17.40
N GLU A 75 -17.27 6.56 16.70
CA GLU A 75 -16.24 5.67 17.24
C GLU A 75 -14.98 6.46 17.65
N LEU A 76 -14.53 7.40 16.79
CA LEU A 76 -13.41 8.28 17.09
C LEU A 76 -13.69 9.17 18.30
N GLU A 77 -14.89 9.73 18.46
CA GLU A 77 -15.25 10.57 19.60
C GLU A 77 -15.13 9.82 20.92
N THR A 78 -15.55 8.53 20.93
CA THR A 78 -15.54 7.69 22.13
C THR A 78 -14.21 7.01 22.41
N LEU A 79 -13.31 6.96 21.44
CA LEU A 79 -12.04 6.24 21.51
C LEU A 79 -11.14 6.71 22.66
N HIS A 80 -11.09 8.03 22.92
CA HIS A 80 -10.22 8.60 23.94
C HIS A 80 -10.81 9.90 24.48
N LYS A 81 -10.72 10.13 25.80
CA LYS A 81 -11.21 11.32 26.49
C LYS A 81 -10.79 12.68 25.87
N GLY A 82 -9.68 12.68 25.10
CA GLY A 82 -9.19 13.86 24.39
C GLY A 82 -9.77 14.09 23.00
N MET A 83 -10.62 13.19 22.54
CA MET A 83 -11.27 13.21 21.24
C MET A 83 -12.69 13.77 21.39
N GLY A 84 -12.85 15.09 21.35
CA GLY A 84 -14.20 15.67 21.24
C GLY A 84 -14.65 15.72 19.78
N LYS A 85 -15.94 15.98 19.55
CA LYS A 85 -16.60 16.02 18.22
C LYS A 85 -15.79 16.69 17.11
N ALA A 86 -15.20 17.86 17.40
CA ALA A 86 -14.43 18.59 16.41
C ALA A 86 -13.15 17.85 15.96
N LYS A 87 -12.44 17.19 16.88
CA LYS A 87 -11.23 16.41 16.54
C LYS A 87 -11.61 15.12 15.83
N ALA A 88 -12.66 14.44 16.28
CA ALA A 88 -13.19 13.23 15.65
C ALA A 88 -13.60 13.50 14.19
N ALA A 89 -14.41 14.54 13.96
CA ALA A 89 -14.82 14.96 12.63
C ALA A 89 -13.61 15.33 11.73
N THR A 90 -12.60 16.02 12.30
CA THR A 90 -11.40 16.38 11.55
C THR A 90 -10.63 15.13 11.11
N LEU A 91 -10.42 14.16 12.01
CA LEU A 91 -9.69 12.92 11.67
C LEU A 91 -10.47 12.06 10.69
N ALA A 92 -11.78 11.87 10.88
CA ALA A 92 -12.63 11.15 9.94
C ALA A 92 -12.55 11.75 8.53
N ALA A 93 -12.65 13.10 8.42
CA ALA A 93 -12.56 13.79 7.14
C ALA A 93 -11.16 13.64 6.49
N VAL A 94 -10.09 13.72 7.27
CA VAL A 94 -8.71 13.54 6.76
C VAL A 94 -8.47 12.14 6.23
N PHE A 95 -8.89 11.11 6.97
CA PHE A 95 -8.77 9.72 6.52
C PHE A 95 -9.62 9.44 5.28
N GLU A 96 -10.84 9.97 5.22
CA GLU A 96 -11.70 9.83 4.04
C GLU A 96 -11.10 10.53 2.82
N LEU A 97 -10.55 11.75 2.96
CA LEU A 97 -9.85 12.43 1.87
C LEU A 97 -8.63 11.64 1.39
N GLY A 98 -7.84 11.10 2.32
CA GLY A 98 -6.70 10.23 1.98
C GLY A 98 -7.13 8.97 1.22
N GLN A 99 -8.22 8.34 1.64
CA GLN A 99 -8.79 7.18 0.93
C GLN A 99 -9.31 7.55 -0.46
N ARG A 100 -9.99 8.70 -0.61
CA ARG A 100 -10.46 9.18 -1.93
C ARG A 100 -9.29 9.47 -2.86
N ALA A 101 -8.27 10.17 -2.39
CA ALA A 101 -7.07 10.43 -3.18
C ALA A 101 -6.38 9.13 -3.63
N ALA A 102 -6.24 8.15 -2.73
CA ALA A 102 -5.70 6.84 -3.09
C ALA A 102 -6.57 6.08 -4.11
N ARG A 103 -7.91 6.19 -4.00
CA ARG A 103 -8.84 5.61 -4.98
C ARG A 103 -8.78 6.31 -6.33
N GLU A 104 -8.63 7.63 -6.38
CA GLU A 104 -8.49 8.39 -7.63
C GLU A 104 -7.26 7.95 -8.42
N ASP A 105 -6.12 7.70 -7.76
CA ASP A 105 -4.93 7.17 -8.40
C ASP A 105 -5.14 5.75 -8.93
N LEU A 106 -5.90 4.90 -8.21
CA LEU A 106 -6.23 3.54 -8.63
C LEU A 106 -7.24 3.51 -9.78
N ILE A 107 -8.26 4.37 -9.77
CA ILE A 107 -9.33 4.43 -10.80
C ILE A 107 -8.76 4.84 -12.17
N ARG A 108 -7.63 5.53 -12.23
CA ARG A 108 -7.00 5.95 -13.49
C ARG A 108 -6.32 4.82 -14.26
N HIS A 109 -6.14 3.64 -13.67
CA HIS A 109 -5.40 2.55 -14.30
C HIS A 109 -6.30 1.38 -14.67
N GLN A 110 -6.78 1.39 -15.92
CA GLN A 110 -7.36 0.20 -16.53
C GLN A 110 -6.23 -0.70 -17.04
N LEU A 111 -6.12 -1.90 -16.47
CA LEU A 111 -5.09 -2.87 -16.81
C LEU A 111 -5.65 -3.92 -17.78
N SER A 112 -5.76 -3.54 -19.05
CA SER A 112 -6.32 -4.38 -20.13
C SER A 112 -5.25 -5.14 -20.91
N SER A 113 -3.98 -4.79 -20.77
CA SER A 113 -2.85 -5.39 -21.48
C SER A 113 -1.61 -5.46 -20.58
N ALA A 114 -0.65 -6.32 -20.92
CA ALA A 114 0.64 -6.40 -20.24
C ALA A 114 1.43 -5.08 -20.37
N GLU A 115 1.27 -4.36 -21.47
CA GLU A 115 1.88 -3.05 -21.67
C GLU A 115 1.34 -2.02 -20.64
N SER A 116 0.04 -2.02 -20.36
CA SER A 116 -0.54 -1.14 -19.33
C SER A 116 -0.01 -1.46 -17.93
N VAL A 117 0.22 -2.74 -17.62
CA VAL A 117 0.85 -3.19 -16.38
C VAL A 117 2.31 -2.74 -16.31
N TYR A 118 3.07 -2.90 -17.39
CA TYR A 118 4.44 -2.45 -17.49
C TYR A 118 4.54 -0.94 -17.26
N ASN A 119 3.75 -0.13 -17.96
CA ASN A 119 3.77 1.33 -17.86
C ASN A 119 3.42 1.82 -16.45
N LEU A 120 2.52 1.11 -15.75
CA LEU A 120 2.17 1.42 -14.36
C LEU A 120 3.34 1.19 -13.41
N LEU A 121 4.12 0.12 -13.61
CA LEU A 121 5.04 -0.39 -12.59
C LEU A 121 6.54 -0.19 -12.92
N VAL A 122 6.89 0.13 -14.16
CA VAL A 122 8.30 0.25 -14.57
C VAL A 122 9.05 1.31 -13.77
N GLY A 123 8.41 2.43 -13.42
CA GLY A 123 9.00 3.50 -12.61
C GLY A 123 9.37 3.07 -11.18
N GLU A 124 8.62 2.13 -10.62
CA GLU A 124 8.85 1.59 -9.29
C GLU A 124 9.82 0.40 -9.31
N LEU A 125 9.57 -0.57 -10.19
CA LEU A 125 10.30 -1.83 -10.20
C LEU A 125 11.67 -1.76 -10.88
N ARG A 126 11.90 -0.77 -11.74
CA ARG A 126 13.16 -0.59 -12.47
C ARG A 126 14.39 -0.41 -11.58
N TYR A 127 14.21 0.17 -10.41
CA TYR A 127 15.30 0.48 -9.47
C TYR A 127 15.41 -0.52 -8.33
N GLU A 128 14.55 -1.52 -8.29
CA GLU A 128 14.62 -2.58 -7.28
C GLU A 128 15.84 -3.47 -7.56
N THR A 129 16.70 -3.60 -6.55
CA THR A 129 17.92 -4.42 -6.62
C THR A 129 17.66 -5.90 -6.32
N GLN A 130 16.46 -6.22 -5.86
CA GLN A 130 15.99 -7.57 -5.58
C GLN A 130 14.73 -7.86 -6.40
N GLU A 131 14.43 -9.14 -6.58
CA GLU A 131 13.15 -9.55 -7.14
C GLU A 131 12.02 -9.19 -6.17
N VAL A 132 11.00 -8.53 -6.68
CA VAL A 132 9.80 -8.12 -5.94
C VAL A 132 8.60 -8.70 -6.65
N LEU A 133 7.78 -9.46 -5.93
CA LEU A 133 6.51 -9.96 -6.44
C LEU A 133 5.37 -9.08 -5.95
N LEU A 134 4.65 -8.51 -6.88
CA LEU A 134 3.45 -7.70 -6.67
C LEU A 134 2.20 -8.47 -7.11
N LEU A 135 1.11 -8.21 -6.42
CA LEU A 135 -0.24 -8.66 -6.78
C LEU A 135 -1.09 -7.43 -7.10
N LEU A 136 -1.65 -7.39 -8.29
CA LEU A 136 -2.59 -6.37 -8.71
C LEU A 136 -4.00 -6.95 -8.65
N LEU A 137 -4.86 -6.33 -7.86
CA LEU A 137 -6.25 -6.71 -7.66
C LEU A 137 -7.14 -5.84 -8.54
N LEU A 138 -8.01 -6.45 -9.34
CA LEU A 138 -8.82 -5.74 -10.33
C LEU A 138 -10.31 -6.01 -10.14
N ASP A 139 -11.11 -5.02 -10.49
CA ASP A 139 -12.57 -5.18 -10.60
C ASP A 139 -12.96 -5.92 -11.89
N SER A 140 -14.28 -6.13 -12.09
CA SER A 140 -14.82 -6.80 -13.28
C SER A 140 -14.54 -6.06 -14.60
N ARG A 141 -14.26 -4.76 -14.55
CA ARG A 141 -13.91 -3.93 -15.71
C ARG A 141 -12.41 -3.86 -15.98
N GLY A 142 -11.58 -4.50 -15.11
CA GLY A 142 -10.13 -4.46 -15.21
C GLY A 142 -9.50 -3.19 -14.60
N MET A 143 -10.27 -2.46 -13.79
CA MET A 143 -9.74 -1.30 -13.06
C MET A 143 -8.97 -1.77 -11.83
N LEU A 144 -7.83 -1.17 -11.57
CA LEU A 144 -7.00 -1.51 -10.41
C LEU A 144 -7.70 -1.09 -9.10
N ILE A 145 -8.02 -2.09 -8.26
CA ILE A 145 -8.55 -1.88 -6.90
C ILE A 145 -7.41 -1.64 -5.92
N ARG A 146 -6.34 -2.45 -6.04
CA ARG A 146 -5.24 -2.44 -5.08
C ARG A 146 -3.99 -3.11 -5.64
N LYS A 147 -2.83 -2.64 -5.16
CA LYS A 147 -1.52 -3.25 -5.37
C LYS A 147 -0.99 -3.72 -4.01
N GLU A 148 -0.56 -4.98 -3.92
CA GLU A 148 0.01 -5.59 -2.73
C GLU A 148 1.39 -6.16 -3.04
N ARG A 149 2.37 -5.96 -2.16
CA ARG A 149 3.69 -6.58 -2.24
C ARG A 149 3.62 -7.94 -1.53
N ILE A 150 3.73 -9.02 -2.29
CA ILE A 150 3.61 -10.39 -1.78
C ILE A 150 4.94 -10.91 -1.25
N ALA A 151 6.02 -10.63 -1.96
CA ALA A 151 7.36 -11.09 -1.60
C ALA A 151 8.44 -10.12 -2.07
N ALA A 152 9.61 -10.16 -1.40
CA ALA A 152 10.84 -9.51 -1.83
C ALA A 152 12.04 -10.39 -1.51
N GLY A 153 13.02 -10.44 -2.41
CA GLY A 153 14.16 -11.34 -2.36
C GLY A 153 14.15 -12.31 -3.53
N THR A 154 15.10 -13.25 -3.60
CA THR A 154 15.17 -14.21 -4.68
C THR A 154 13.95 -15.13 -4.63
N LEU A 155 13.07 -15.09 -5.64
CA LEU A 155 11.86 -15.93 -5.73
C LEU A 155 12.17 -17.43 -5.67
N THR A 156 13.39 -17.85 -6.05
CA THR A 156 13.88 -19.22 -5.89
C THR A 156 14.05 -19.67 -4.43
N ARG A 157 14.11 -18.73 -3.46
CA ARG A 157 14.24 -19.01 -2.03
C ARG A 157 12.99 -18.69 -1.22
N VAL A 158 12.12 -17.83 -1.75
CA VAL A 158 10.84 -17.49 -1.09
C VAL A 158 9.75 -18.34 -1.72
N LEU A 159 9.34 -19.39 -1.02
CA LEU A 159 8.16 -20.17 -1.42
C LEU A 159 6.93 -19.27 -1.30
N VAL A 160 6.47 -18.72 -2.43
CA VAL A 160 5.22 -17.99 -2.48
C VAL A 160 4.07 -18.97 -2.37
N HIS A 161 3.47 -19.04 -1.21
CA HIS A 161 2.31 -19.90 -0.99
C HIS A 161 1.06 -19.30 -1.66
N PRO A 162 0.19 -20.12 -2.28
CA PRO A 162 -1.10 -19.65 -2.83
C PRO A 162 -1.91 -18.80 -1.85
N ARG A 163 -1.87 -19.11 -0.55
CA ARG A 163 -2.53 -18.30 0.49
C ARG A 163 -2.11 -16.83 0.47
N ASN A 164 -0.85 -16.53 0.16
CA ASN A 164 -0.34 -15.16 0.13
C ASN A 164 -0.98 -14.35 -1.01
N VAL A 165 -1.36 -15.02 -2.10
CA VAL A 165 -2.05 -14.42 -3.25
C VAL A 165 -3.56 -14.35 -3.00
N PHE A 166 -4.17 -15.47 -2.59
CA PHE A 166 -5.64 -15.55 -2.50
C PHE A 166 -6.24 -14.85 -1.28
N THR A 167 -5.50 -14.71 -0.16
CA THR A 167 -5.99 -13.95 1.00
C THR A 167 -6.33 -12.49 0.63
N PRO A 168 -5.45 -11.72 -0.04
CA PRO A 168 -5.82 -10.39 -0.50
C PRO A 168 -6.93 -10.39 -1.56
N VAL A 169 -6.92 -11.35 -2.52
CA VAL A 169 -7.96 -11.44 -3.57
C VAL A 169 -9.34 -11.55 -2.93
N LEU A 170 -9.49 -12.43 -1.94
CA LEU A 170 -10.74 -12.62 -1.21
C LEU A 170 -11.09 -11.41 -0.33
N LYS A 171 -10.11 -10.91 0.44
CA LYS A 171 -10.29 -9.77 1.35
C LYS A 171 -10.83 -8.54 0.65
N TYR A 172 -10.34 -8.24 -0.55
CA TYR A 172 -10.72 -7.06 -1.32
C TYR A 172 -11.78 -7.35 -2.38
N ASN A 173 -12.35 -8.57 -2.39
CA ASN A 173 -13.38 -9.00 -3.34
C ASN A 173 -13.01 -8.69 -4.79
N ALA A 174 -11.76 -8.99 -5.17
CA ALA A 174 -11.26 -8.73 -6.50
C ALA A 174 -11.89 -9.72 -7.51
N ALA A 175 -12.38 -9.20 -8.64
CA ALA A 175 -12.96 -10.03 -9.69
C ALA A 175 -11.90 -10.76 -10.52
N ARG A 176 -10.69 -10.18 -10.61
CA ARG A 176 -9.53 -10.75 -11.29
C ARG A 176 -8.24 -10.24 -10.66
N PHE A 177 -7.13 -10.89 -10.95
CA PHE A 177 -5.83 -10.46 -10.44
C PHE A 177 -4.71 -10.74 -11.44
N ILE A 178 -3.60 -10.00 -11.30
CA ILE A 178 -2.37 -10.14 -12.08
C ILE A 178 -1.20 -10.29 -11.09
N LEU A 179 -0.29 -11.22 -11.35
CA LEU A 179 1.01 -11.25 -10.72
C LEU A 179 2.01 -10.45 -11.55
N VAL A 180 2.88 -9.72 -10.88
CA VAL A 180 3.96 -8.98 -11.54
C VAL A 180 5.23 -9.11 -10.72
N HIS A 181 6.35 -9.44 -11.36
CA HIS A 181 7.64 -9.32 -10.71
C HIS A 181 8.70 -8.72 -11.65
N ASN A 182 9.76 -8.21 -11.09
CA ASN A 182 10.91 -7.71 -11.82
C ASN A 182 12.05 -8.71 -11.81
N HIS A 183 12.83 -8.73 -12.88
CA HIS A 183 14.16 -9.33 -12.90
C HIS A 183 15.23 -8.22 -12.80
N PRO A 184 15.98 -8.12 -11.71
CA PRO A 184 17.06 -7.12 -11.56
C PRO A 184 18.14 -7.21 -12.65
N SER A 185 18.30 -8.39 -13.26
CA SER A 185 19.20 -8.60 -14.42
C SER A 185 18.76 -7.84 -15.67
N GLY A 186 17.50 -7.37 -15.72
CA GLY A 186 16.87 -6.79 -16.89
C GLY A 186 16.35 -7.82 -17.91
N ASN A 187 16.71 -9.10 -17.81
CA ASN A 187 16.19 -10.12 -18.71
C ASN A 187 14.80 -10.61 -18.24
N SER A 188 13.75 -10.26 -18.97
CA SER A 188 12.37 -10.65 -18.63
C SER A 188 11.99 -12.07 -19.06
N THR A 189 12.94 -12.91 -19.51
CA THR A 189 12.66 -14.32 -19.83
C THR A 189 12.32 -15.09 -18.55
N PRO A 190 11.21 -15.85 -18.53
CA PRO A 190 10.81 -16.64 -17.36
C PRO A 190 11.85 -17.65 -16.95
N SER A 191 12.04 -17.82 -15.66
CA SER A 191 12.78 -18.93 -15.09
C SER A 191 11.85 -20.14 -14.87
N LYS A 192 12.43 -21.31 -14.59
CA LYS A 192 11.65 -22.50 -14.20
C LYS A 192 10.82 -22.28 -12.94
N ALA A 193 11.32 -21.45 -12.00
CA ALA A 193 10.60 -21.11 -10.79
C ALA A 193 9.36 -20.22 -11.08
N ASP A 194 9.46 -19.31 -12.05
CA ASP A 194 8.34 -18.48 -12.49
C ASP A 194 7.26 -19.32 -13.17
N ASP A 195 7.66 -20.29 -13.98
CA ASP A 195 6.74 -21.25 -14.63
C ASP A 195 6.00 -22.09 -13.57
N GLU A 196 6.71 -22.57 -12.55
CA GLU A 196 6.12 -23.39 -11.48
C GLU A 196 5.17 -22.56 -10.59
N LEU A 197 5.57 -21.35 -10.24
CA LEU A 197 4.70 -20.41 -9.52
C LEU A 197 3.43 -20.11 -10.32
N THR A 198 3.59 -19.76 -11.59
CA THR A 198 2.46 -19.42 -12.48
C THR A 198 1.49 -20.59 -12.59
N ARG A 199 2.01 -21.81 -12.82
CA ARG A 199 1.21 -23.05 -12.89
C ARG A 199 0.44 -23.29 -11.58
N THR A 200 1.12 -23.17 -10.44
CA THR A 200 0.51 -23.40 -9.12
C THR A 200 -0.61 -22.41 -8.84
N ILE A 201 -0.39 -21.12 -9.15
CA ILE A 201 -1.39 -20.08 -8.93
C ILE A 201 -2.55 -20.22 -9.92
N ASN A 202 -2.29 -20.56 -11.18
CA ASN A 202 -3.33 -20.76 -12.18
C ASN A 202 -4.26 -21.92 -11.79
N ALA A 203 -3.69 -23.07 -11.43
CA ALA A 203 -4.47 -24.23 -10.99
C ALA A 203 -5.32 -23.93 -9.73
N ALA A 204 -4.76 -23.19 -8.76
CA ALA A 204 -5.49 -22.78 -7.57
C ALA A 204 -6.60 -21.78 -7.90
N ALA A 205 -6.37 -20.85 -8.82
CA ALA A 205 -7.38 -19.88 -9.27
C ALA A 205 -8.57 -20.57 -9.95
N GLU A 206 -8.31 -21.57 -10.79
CA GLU A 206 -9.35 -22.38 -11.44
C GLU A 206 -10.22 -23.12 -10.41
N LEU A 207 -9.60 -23.80 -9.43
CA LEU A 207 -10.32 -24.47 -8.35
C LEU A 207 -11.22 -23.51 -7.54
N MET A 208 -10.79 -22.27 -7.36
CA MET A 208 -11.53 -21.25 -6.62
C MET A 208 -12.48 -20.43 -7.50
N CYS A 209 -12.61 -20.76 -8.79
CA CYS A 209 -13.37 -19.99 -9.78
C CYS A 209 -12.97 -18.51 -9.81
N MET A 210 -11.70 -18.20 -9.62
CA MET A 210 -11.13 -16.86 -9.66
C MET A 210 -10.37 -16.63 -10.96
N ARG A 211 -10.45 -15.42 -11.52
CA ARG A 211 -9.80 -15.11 -12.78
C ARG A 211 -8.36 -14.63 -12.54
N PHE A 212 -7.38 -15.50 -12.74
CA PHE A 212 -5.99 -15.15 -12.92
C PHE A 212 -5.82 -14.61 -14.34
N GLN A 213 -5.57 -13.29 -14.47
CA GLN A 213 -5.57 -12.62 -15.77
C GLN A 213 -4.23 -12.73 -16.47
N ASP A 214 -3.12 -12.55 -15.75
CA ASP A 214 -1.76 -12.61 -16.31
C ASP A 214 -0.70 -12.78 -15.21
N HIS A 215 0.49 -13.20 -15.62
CA HIS A 215 1.72 -13.04 -14.89
C HIS A 215 2.70 -12.29 -15.78
N VAL A 216 3.13 -11.09 -15.33
CA VAL A 216 3.98 -10.19 -16.10
C VAL A 216 5.35 -10.09 -15.44
N ILE A 217 6.41 -10.32 -16.21
CA ILE A 217 7.80 -10.16 -15.76
C ILE A 217 8.37 -8.87 -16.34
N ILE A 218 8.77 -7.95 -15.47
CA ILE A 218 9.36 -6.67 -15.88
C ILE A 218 10.87 -6.79 -15.97
N GLY A 219 11.40 -6.41 -17.11
CA GLY A 219 12.83 -6.35 -17.38
C GLY A 219 13.18 -5.08 -18.16
N ALA A 220 14.18 -5.18 -19.03
CA ALA A 220 14.60 -4.15 -19.95
C ALA A 220 14.57 -4.70 -21.40
N PRO A 221 14.52 -3.84 -22.43
CA PRO A 221 14.68 -4.29 -23.81
C PRO A 221 16.06 -4.92 -24.01
N THR A 222 16.11 -6.04 -24.71
CA THR A 222 17.36 -6.71 -25.12
C THR A 222 17.43 -6.81 -26.64
N ALA A 223 18.60 -7.18 -27.19
CA ALA A 223 18.76 -7.43 -28.63
C ALA A 223 17.80 -8.53 -29.14
N GLU A 224 17.52 -9.52 -28.31
CA GLU A 224 16.65 -10.65 -28.64
C GLU A 224 15.18 -10.38 -28.37
N ARG A 225 14.89 -9.53 -27.39
CA ARG A 225 13.53 -9.18 -26.98
C ARG A 225 13.35 -7.66 -26.96
N ARG A 226 12.58 -7.16 -27.92
CA ARG A 226 12.28 -5.71 -28.02
C ARG A 226 11.33 -5.23 -26.94
N LYS A 227 10.38 -6.08 -26.50
CA LYS A 227 9.46 -5.76 -25.39
C LYS A 227 10.24 -5.81 -24.07
N PRO A 228 10.13 -4.78 -23.22
CA PRO A 228 10.83 -4.73 -21.93
C PRO A 228 10.14 -5.55 -20.84
N TYR A 229 9.23 -6.42 -21.21
CA TYR A 229 8.51 -7.32 -20.33
C TYR A 229 8.18 -8.65 -21.02
N PHE A 230 7.82 -9.64 -20.23
CA PHE A 230 7.22 -10.89 -20.66
C PHE A 230 5.81 -10.99 -20.06
N SER A 231 4.85 -11.54 -20.79
CA SER A 231 3.48 -11.81 -20.34
C SER A 231 3.13 -13.26 -20.65
N TYR A 232 2.72 -14.01 -19.64
CA TYR A 232 2.27 -15.39 -19.83
C TYR A 232 0.97 -15.47 -20.64
N ALA A 233 0.09 -14.48 -20.51
CA ALA A 233 -1.16 -14.42 -21.28
C ALA A 233 -0.89 -14.12 -22.76
N GLU A 234 -0.04 -13.12 -23.09
CA GLU A 234 0.28 -12.75 -24.47
C GLU A 234 1.00 -13.87 -25.22
N GLU A 235 1.85 -14.64 -24.54
CA GLU A 235 2.57 -15.78 -25.13
C GLU A 235 1.71 -17.08 -25.18
N GLY A 236 0.46 -17.02 -24.72
CA GLY A 236 -0.45 -18.17 -24.68
C GLY A 236 -0.01 -19.27 -23.69
N ASN A 237 0.85 -18.92 -22.74
CA ASN A 237 1.43 -19.87 -21.79
C ASN A 237 0.50 -20.14 -20.60
N LEU A 238 -0.43 -19.25 -20.26
CA LEU A 238 -1.42 -19.51 -19.21
C LEU A 238 -2.32 -20.69 -19.56
N ASP A 239 -2.75 -20.82 -20.82
CA ASP A 239 -3.57 -21.94 -21.28
C ASP A 239 -2.79 -23.26 -21.41
N ARG A 240 -1.48 -23.19 -21.66
CA ARG A 240 -0.60 -24.36 -21.75
C ARG A 240 -0.16 -24.90 -20.39
N LEU A 241 -0.31 -24.10 -19.35
CA LEU A 241 0.02 -24.47 -17.95
C LEU A 241 -1.20 -25.06 -17.21
N ARG A 242 -2.33 -25.25 -17.90
CA ARG A 242 -3.54 -25.94 -17.41
C ARG A 242 -3.34 -27.43 -17.26
#